data_7ec867b047439a8096a49545e9ee99f9
#
_entry.id   7ec867b047439a8096a49545e9ee99f9
#
_cell.length_a   1.000
_cell.length_b   1.000
_cell.length_c   1.000
_cell.angle_alpha   90.00
_cell.angle_beta   90.00
_cell.angle_gamma   90.00
#
_symmetry.space_group_name_H-M   'P 1'
#
loop_
_entity.id
_entity.type
_entity.pdbx_description
1 polymer ?
#
loop_
_entity_poly.entity_id
_entity_poly.type
_entity_poly.pdbx_seq_one_letter_code
_entity_poly.pdbx_strand_id
1 'polypeptide(L)'
;VKLTGEIDGVIMISEISQLKFAREVAKYPADQKQSAVMACLTIVQEELGYVSAGSEKLVADYLGMAPIAVHEITTFYNMYNQRPVGKYKLNVCTNLPCQLRDGAVALRHLEQKLGISMGETTADGLFTLQQSECLGACADSPVMLVNDLTMCSFMSNEKLDQLIAGLQSIEAKSP
;
A
#
# COMPACT_ATOMS: atom_id res chain seq x y z
N VAL A 1 -5.55 -8.38 -26.42
CA VAL A 1 -5.86 -9.04 -25.15
C VAL A 1 -4.61 -8.88 -24.27
N LYS A 2 -4.71 -8.04 -23.22
CA LYS A 2 -3.61 -7.85 -22.27
C LYS A 2 -3.59 -9.04 -21.31
N LEU A 3 -2.62 -9.91 -21.45
CA LEU A 3 -2.31 -10.94 -20.45
C LEU A 3 -1.42 -10.28 -19.40
N THR A 4 -2.04 -9.67 -18.40
CA THR A 4 -1.37 -9.22 -17.17
C THR A 4 -1.90 -10.05 -16.01
N GLY A 5 -1.03 -10.46 -15.11
CA GLY A 5 -1.40 -11.31 -13.98
C GLY A 5 -0.49 -12.53 -13.83
N GLU A 6 -0.87 -13.43 -12.95
CA GLU A 6 -0.15 -14.68 -12.71
C GLU A 6 -0.76 -15.81 -13.57
N ILE A 7 0.05 -16.38 -14.46
CA ILE A 7 -0.32 -17.54 -15.28
C ILE A 7 0.71 -18.62 -15.02
N ASP A 8 0.28 -19.78 -14.54
CA ASP A 8 1.14 -20.94 -14.22
C ASP A 8 2.33 -20.58 -13.30
N GLY A 9 2.12 -19.69 -12.33
CA GLY A 9 3.16 -19.23 -11.41
C GLY A 9 4.13 -18.21 -12.00
N VAL A 10 3.92 -17.74 -13.24
CA VAL A 10 4.71 -16.69 -13.89
C VAL A 10 3.95 -15.38 -13.85
N ILE A 11 4.53 -14.38 -13.21
CA ILE A 11 4.00 -13.02 -13.22
C ILE A 11 4.39 -12.34 -14.54
N MET A 12 3.39 -11.76 -15.19
CA MET A 12 3.57 -10.96 -16.40
C MET A 12 3.06 -9.54 -16.18
N ILE A 13 3.93 -8.57 -16.46
CA ILE A 13 3.58 -7.14 -16.49
C ILE A 13 3.41 -6.67 -17.95
N SER A 14 2.61 -5.63 -18.13
CA SER A 14 2.35 -5.06 -19.45
C SER A 14 3.62 -4.49 -20.10
N GLU A 15 3.61 -4.36 -21.42
CA GLU A 15 4.69 -3.67 -22.16
C GLU A 15 4.89 -2.23 -21.65
N ILE A 16 3.81 -1.55 -21.20
CA ILE A 16 3.89 -0.21 -20.64
C ILE A 16 4.71 -0.22 -19.35
N SER A 17 4.50 -1.20 -18.47
CA SER A 17 5.26 -1.32 -17.23
C SER A 17 6.73 -1.73 -17.49
N GLN A 18 6.99 -2.55 -18.51
CA GLN A 18 8.36 -2.84 -18.93
C GLN A 18 9.09 -1.58 -19.45
N LEU A 19 8.40 -0.72 -20.20
CA LEU A 19 8.96 0.56 -20.64
C LEU A 19 9.20 1.50 -19.44
N LYS A 20 8.29 1.53 -18.45
CA LYS A 20 8.50 2.27 -17.20
C LYS A 20 9.73 1.74 -16.45
N PHE A 21 9.92 0.41 -16.34
CA PHE A 21 11.11 -0.19 -15.74
C PHE A 21 12.40 0.31 -16.40
N ALA A 22 12.46 0.23 -17.73
CA ALA A 22 13.63 0.69 -18.48
C ALA A 22 13.93 2.17 -18.22
N ARG A 23 12.88 3.01 -18.14
CA ARG A 23 13.01 4.44 -17.82
C ARG A 23 13.55 4.67 -16.41
N GLU A 24 13.09 3.90 -15.42
CA GLU A 24 13.56 4.05 -14.03
C GLU A 24 15.02 3.61 -13.90
N VAL A 25 15.40 2.48 -14.53
CA VAL A 25 16.79 2.00 -14.53
C VAL A 25 17.73 3.00 -15.21
N ALA A 26 17.29 3.65 -16.29
CA ALA A 26 18.10 4.63 -17.02
C ALA A 26 18.48 5.89 -16.20
N LYS A 27 17.87 6.09 -15.02
CA LYS A 27 18.24 7.18 -14.10
C LYS A 27 19.52 6.92 -13.32
N TYR A 28 20.03 5.69 -13.33
CA TYR A 28 21.18 5.24 -12.56
C TYR A 28 22.34 4.79 -13.49
N PRO A 29 23.58 4.81 -13.02
CA PRO A 29 24.71 4.21 -13.74
C PRO A 29 24.44 2.74 -14.06
N ALA A 30 25.02 2.24 -15.16
CA ALA A 30 24.77 0.89 -15.67
C ALA A 30 25.13 -0.24 -14.67
N ASP A 31 26.12 0.01 -13.80
CA ASP A 31 26.54 -0.88 -12.72
C ASP A 31 25.70 -0.73 -11.43
N GLN A 32 24.75 0.23 -11.38
CA GLN A 32 23.93 0.55 -10.23
C GLN A 32 22.42 0.37 -10.51
N LYS A 33 22.04 -0.44 -11.47
CA LYS A 33 20.64 -0.64 -11.89
C LYS A 33 19.72 -1.14 -10.74
N GLN A 34 20.28 -1.82 -9.76
CA GLN A 34 19.58 -2.27 -8.56
C GLN A 34 19.00 -1.12 -7.73
N SER A 35 19.53 0.10 -7.86
CA SER A 35 18.97 1.28 -7.20
C SER A 35 17.55 1.64 -7.66
N ALA A 36 17.09 1.09 -8.78
CA ALA A 36 15.74 1.26 -9.29
C ALA A 36 14.71 0.30 -8.65
N VAL A 37 15.11 -0.56 -7.70
CA VAL A 37 14.27 -1.63 -7.16
C VAL A 37 12.94 -1.10 -6.58
N MET A 38 12.98 -0.04 -5.81
CA MET A 38 11.75 0.54 -5.23
C MET A 38 10.80 1.08 -6.31
N ALA A 39 11.34 1.75 -7.32
CA ALA A 39 10.52 2.24 -8.44
C ALA A 39 9.90 1.08 -9.23
N CYS A 40 10.64 0.00 -9.49
CA CYS A 40 10.12 -1.19 -10.15
C CYS A 40 9.01 -1.86 -9.34
N LEU A 41 9.19 -2.00 -8.02
CA LEU A 41 8.17 -2.56 -7.12
C LEU A 41 6.90 -1.70 -7.10
N THR A 42 7.04 -0.38 -7.09
CA THR A 42 5.89 0.55 -7.16
C THR A 42 5.12 0.36 -8.48
N ILE A 43 5.82 0.24 -9.61
CA ILE A 43 5.19 0.01 -10.92
C ILE A 43 4.42 -1.32 -10.93
N VAL A 44 5.00 -2.38 -10.34
CA VAL A 44 4.32 -3.68 -10.21
C VAL A 44 3.06 -3.55 -9.36
N GLN A 45 3.17 -2.90 -8.20
CA GLN A 45 2.03 -2.71 -7.31
C GLN A 45 0.92 -1.87 -7.95
N GLU A 46 1.26 -0.81 -8.72
CA GLU A 46 0.29 -0.03 -9.48
C GLU A 46 -0.48 -0.87 -10.51
N GLU A 47 0.18 -1.84 -11.14
CA GLU A 47 -0.45 -2.68 -12.17
C GLU A 47 -1.23 -3.85 -11.59
N LEU A 48 -0.69 -4.54 -10.58
CA LEU A 48 -1.23 -5.78 -10.04
C LEU A 48 -2.02 -5.60 -8.74
N GLY A 49 -1.94 -4.41 -8.11
CA GLY A 49 -2.58 -4.08 -6.84
C GLY A 49 -1.80 -4.49 -5.60
N TYR A 50 -0.83 -5.40 -5.73
CA TYR A 50 0.03 -5.87 -4.66
C TYR A 50 1.33 -6.48 -5.22
N VAL A 51 2.29 -6.75 -4.36
CA VAL A 51 3.58 -7.38 -4.70
C VAL A 51 3.60 -8.79 -4.13
N SER A 52 3.41 -9.79 -5.00
CA SER A 52 3.55 -11.21 -4.64
C SER A 52 5.01 -11.66 -4.67
N ALA A 53 5.31 -12.85 -4.13
CA ALA A 53 6.62 -13.48 -4.26
C ALA A 53 7.06 -13.66 -5.72
N GLY A 54 6.11 -13.93 -6.62
CA GLY A 54 6.37 -13.98 -8.06
C GLY A 54 6.76 -12.62 -8.63
N SER A 55 6.12 -11.53 -8.16
CA SER A 55 6.46 -10.16 -8.53
C SER A 55 7.85 -9.75 -8.02
N GLU A 56 8.20 -10.12 -6.80
CA GLU A 56 9.55 -9.90 -6.23
C GLU A 56 10.61 -10.61 -7.09
N LYS A 57 10.35 -11.86 -7.48
CA LYS A 57 11.25 -12.60 -8.36
C LYS A 57 11.39 -11.94 -9.73
N LEU A 58 10.30 -11.47 -10.33
CA LEU A 58 10.34 -10.75 -11.62
C LEU A 58 11.23 -9.51 -11.51
N VAL A 59 11.09 -8.70 -10.48
CA VAL A 59 11.91 -7.50 -10.25
C VAL A 59 13.37 -7.88 -9.98
N ALA A 60 13.62 -8.94 -9.19
CA ALA A 60 14.94 -9.45 -8.89
C ALA A 60 15.67 -9.89 -10.18
N ASP A 61 15.02 -10.70 -11.01
CA ASP A 61 15.57 -11.18 -12.28
C ASP A 61 15.89 -10.01 -13.22
N TYR A 62 14.98 -9.03 -13.34
CA TYR A 62 15.17 -7.86 -14.18
C TYR A 62 16.38 -6.99 -13.76
N LEU A 63 16.55 -6.80 -12.46
CA LEU A 63 17.63 -5.97 -11.91
C LEU A 63 18.93 -6.75 -11.65
N GLY A 64 18.91 -8.09 -11.77
CA GLY A 64 20.04 -8.95 -11.45
C GLY A 64 20.35 -8.98 -9.96
N MET A 65 19.30 -8.97 -9.12
CA MET A 65 19.37 -9.06 -7.66
C MET A 65 19.02 -10.46 -7.19
N ALA A 66 19.45 -10.81 -5.96
CA ALA A 66 18.94 -12.00 -5.30
C ALA A 66 17.46 -11.75 -4.88
N PRO A 67 16.54 -12.71 -5.07
CA PRO A 67 15.13 -12.54 -4.67
C PRO A 67 14.96 -12.13 -3.21
N ILE A 68 15.78 -12.66 -2.31
CA ILE A 68 15.75 -12.30 -0.88
C ILE A 68 16.04 -10.82 -0.64
N ALA A 69 16.94 -10.21 -1.42
CA ALA A 69 17.25 -8.78 -1.29
C ALA A 69 16.07 -7.89 -1.70
N VAL A 70 15.24 -8.35 -2.66
CA VAL A 70 13.99 -7.67 -3.01
C VAL A 70 12.94 -7.88 -1.93
N HIS A 71 12.84 -9.09 -1.38
CA HIS A 71 11.92 -9.42 -0.28
C HIS A 71 12.20 -8.60 1.00
N GLU A 72 13.47 -8.37 1.33
CA GLU A 72 13.85 -7.48 2.44
C GLU A 72 13.26 -6.08 2.28
N ILE A 73 13.21 -5.55 1.06
CA ILE A 73 12.65 -4.22 0.77
C ILE A 73 11.12 -4.23 0.94
N THR A 74 10.44 -5.23 0.40
CA THR A 74 8.98 -5.31 0.45
C THR A 74 8.44 -5.56 1.85
N THR A 75 9.21 -6.24 2.70
CA THR A 75 8.87 -6.47 4.11
C THR A 75 9.22 -5.30 5.01
N PHE A 76 10.26 -4.54 4.68
CA PHE A 76 10.67 -3.38 5.45
C PHE A 76 9.79 -2.15 5.20
N TYR A 77 9.45 -1.87 3.93
CA TYR A 77 8.67 -0.70 3.55
C TYR A 77 7.19 -1.02 3.50
N ASN A 78 6.41 -0.54 4.47
CA ASN A 78 4.99 -0.83 4.69
C ASN A 78 4.05 -0.32 3.59
N MET A 79 4.55 0.47 2.64
CA MET A 79 3.77 0.87 1.45
C MET A 79 3.61 -0.25 0.43
N TYR A 80 4.44 -1.31 0.51
CA TYR A 80 4.28 -2.49 -0.34
C TYR A 80 3.28 -3.47 0.28
N ASN A 81 2.24 -3.77 -0.47
CA ASN A 81 1.21 -4.72 -0.08
C ASN A 81 1.60 -6.12 -0.56
N GLN A 82 1.94 -7.03 0.35
CA GLN A 82 2.32 -8.41 0.00
C GLN A 82 1.13 -9.34 -0.32
N ARG A 83 -0.08 -8.82 -0.18
CA ARG A 83 -1.35 -9.49 -0.46
C ARG A 83 -2.36 -8.48 -0.98
N PRO A 84 -3.41 -8.91 -1.66
CA PRO A 84 -4.48 -8.01 -2.09
C PRO A 84 -5.03 -7.19 -0.92
N VAL A 85 -5.24 -5.91 -1.16
CA VAL A 85 -5.86 -4.97 -0.24
C VAL A 85 -7.15 -4.42 -0.83
N GLY A 86 -8.00 -3.86 0.01
CA GLY A 86 -9.21 -3.18 -0.44
C GLY A 86 -8.89 -1.92 -1.24
N LYS A 87 -9.91 -1.39 -1.89
CA LYS A 87 -9.78 -0.17 -2.71
C LYS A 87 -9.25 1.02 -1.91
N TYR A 88 -9.60 1.09 -0.62
CA TYR A 88 -9.10 2.07 0.33
C TYR A 88 -8.32 1.38 1.45
N LYS A 89 -7.01 1.52 1.41
CA LYS A 89 -6.13 1.11 2.49
C LYS A 89 -6.04 2.23 3.52
N LEU A 90 -6.46 1.95 4.75
CA LEU A 90 -6.47 2.87 5.87
C LEU A 90 -5.30 2.55 6.81
N ASN A 91 -4.21 3.29 6.69
CA ASN A 91 -3.01 3.12 7.51
C ASN A 91 -3.11 4.00 8.75
N VAL A 92 -3.39 3.41 9.91
CA VAL A 92 -3.57 4.14 11.18
C VAL A 92 -2.26 4.18 11.94
N CYS A 93 -1.81 5.37 12.31
CA CYS A 93 -0.64 5.53 13.16
C CYS A 93 -0.95 5.06 14.59
N THR A 94 -0.18 4.07 15.06
CA THR A 94 -0.31 3.52 16.42
C THR A 94 0.86 3.85 17.32
N ASN A 95 1.71 4.78 16.91
CA ASN A 95 2.87 5.22 17.68
C ASN A 95 2.48 6.06 18.90
N LEU A 96 3.40 6.14 19.86
CA LEU A 96 3.14 6.76 21.17
C LEU A 96 2.50 8.15 21.12
N PRO A 97 2.94 9.12 20.29
CA PRO A 97 2.29 10.42 20.24
C PRO A 97 0.82 10.37 19.83
N CYS A 98 0.45 9.48 18.87
CA CYS A 98 -0.93 9.28 18.48
C CYS A 98 -1.74 8.59 19.58
N GLN A 99 -1.15 7.62 20.29
CA GLN A 99 -1.81 6.95 21.42
C GLN A 99 -2.11 7.91 22.57
N LEU A 100 -1.19 8.84 22.89
CA LEU A 100 -1.39 9.87 23.91
C LEU A 100 -2.51 10.88 23.55
N ARG A 101 -2.94 10.89 22.30
CA ARG A 101 -4.00 11.76 21.76
C ARG A 101 -5.14 10.96 21.16
N ASP A 102 -5.59 9.93 21.88
CA ASP A 102 -6.73 9.09 21.54
C ASP A 102 -6.60 8.23 20.26
N GLY A 103 -5.38 7.99 19.76
CA GLY A 103 -5.15 7.13 18.61
C GLY A 103 -5.69 5.71 18.79
N ALA A 104 -5.58 5.15 20.00
CA ALA A 104 -6.15 3.85 20.32
C ALA A 104 -7.69 3.86 20.35
N VAL A 105 -8.32 5.00 20.66
CA VAL A 105 -9.78 5.17 20.58
C VAL A 105 -10.20 5.22 19.11
N ALA A 106 -9.50 6.00 18.30
CA ALA A 106 -9.74 6.11 16.86
C ALA A 106 -9.62 4.75 16.15
N LEU A 107 -8.61 3.96 16.51
CA LEU A 107 -8.41 2.62 15.96
C LEU A 107 -9.60 1.70 16.30
N ARG A 108 -9.96 1.58 17.59
CA ARG A 108 -11.09 0.75 18.01
C ARG A 108 -12.40 1.18 17.35
N HIS A 109 -12.59 2.48 17.16
CA HIS A 109 -13.77 3.00 16.48
C HIS A 109 -13.83 2.52 15.02
N LEU A 110 -12.69 2.55 14.29
CA LEU A 110 -12.62 2.03 12.94
C LEU A 110 -12.89 0.52 12.87
N GLU A 111 -12.28 -0.27 13.77
CA GLU A 111 -12.50 -1.72 13.83
C GLU A 111 -14.00 -2.05 14.03
N GLN A 112 -14.66 -1.36 14.96
CA GLN A 112 -16.08 -1.54 15.20
C GLN A 112 -16.94 -1.08 14.02
N LYS A 113 -16.61 0.05 13.42
CA LYS A 113 -17.35 0.63 12.30
C LYS A 113 -17.27 -0.21 11.03
N LEU A 114 -16.11 -0.75 10.75
CA LEU A 114 -15.84 -1.55 9.54
C LEU A 114 -16.13 -3.05 9.77
N GLY A 115 -16.25 -3.48 11.03
CA GLY A 115 -16.46 -4.89 11.37
C GLY A 115 -15.25 -5.78 11.04
N ILE A 116 -14.05 -5.23 11.06
CA ILE A 116 -12.78 -5.92 10.76
C ILE A 116 -11.72 -5.57 11.81
N SER A 117 -10.74 -6.43 11.95
CA SER A 117 -9.56 -6.19 12.77
C SER A 117 -8.41 -5.63 11.95
N MET A 118 -7.36 -5.17 12.62
CA MET A 118 -6.12 -4.76 11.95
C MET A 118 -5.58 -5.85 11.04
N GLY A 119 -5.18 -5.47 9.83
CA GLY A 119 -4.67 -6.35 8.80
C GLY A 119 -5.75 -7.04 7.96
N GLU A 120 -7.03 -6.81 8.24
CA GLU A 120 -8.15 -7.41 7.52
C GLU A 120 -8.74 -6.44 6.49
N THR A 121 -9.48 -7.02 5.54
CA THR A 121 -10.22 -6.31 4.50
C THR A 121 -11.71 -6.60 4.65
N THR A 122 -12.56 -5.59 4.49
CA THR A 122 -14.02 -5.76 4.50
C THR A 122 -14.48 -6.74 3.44
N ALA A 123 -15.59 -7.45 3.70
CA ALA A 123 -16.10 -8.50 2.81
C ALA A 123 -16.45 -7.99 1.40
N ASP A 124 -16.78 -6.71 1.27
CA ASP A 124 -17.03 -6.03 -0.01
C ASP A 124 -15.74 -5.64 -0.76
N GLY A 125 -14.57 -5.87 -0.15
CA GLY A 125 -13.27 -5.49 -0.73
C GLY A 125 -13.01 -3.98 -0.74
N LEU A 126 -13.81 -3.19 -0.01
CA LEU A 126 -13.70 -1.73 -0.09
C LEU A 126 -12.59 -1.18 0.81
N PHE A 127 -12.53 -1.62 2.06
CA PHE A 127 -11.57 -1.11 3.04
C PHE A 127 -10.62 -2.19 3.54
N THR A 128 -9.33 -1.85 3.64
CA THR A 128 -8.34 -2.60 4.41
C THR A 128 -7.85 -1.73 5.56
N LEU A 129 -7.92 -2.24 6.79
CA LEU A 129 -7.40 -1.55 7.97
C LEU A 129 -5.99 -2.06 8.27
N GLN A 130 -5.01 -1.16 8.31
CA GLN A 130 -3.62 -1.50 8.53
C GLN A 130 -2.97 -0.60 9.57
N GLN A 131 -2.10 -1.20 10.37
CA GLN A 131 -1.25 -0.46 11.30
C GLN A 131 -0.10 0.21 10.53
N SER A 132 0.24 1.43 10.96
CA SER A 132 1.44 2.13 10.50
C SER A 132 2.26 2.60 11.69
N GLU A 133 3.57 2.61 11.49
CA GLU A 133 4.50 3.32 12.36
C GLU A 133 4.29 4.84 12.21
N CYS A 134 5.13 5.64 12.89
CA CYS A 134 4.98 7.10 12.90
C CYS A 134 4.97 7.69 11.49
N LEU A 135 3.88 8.37 11.15
CA LEU A 135 3.69 9.06 9.86
C LEU A 135 4.30 10.46 9.81
N GLY A 136 5.06 10.86 10.85
CA GLY A 136 5.77 12.15 10.89
C GLY A 136 4.91 13.37 11.20
N ALA A 137 3.58 13.22 11.40
CA ALA A 137 2.64 14.31 11.66
C ALA A 137 2.13 14.32 13.12
N CYS A 138 3.02 14.13 14.09
CA CYS A 138 2.65 13.98 15.50
C CYS A 138 1.93 15.19 16.10
N ALA A 139 2.17 16.40 15.60
CA ALA A 139 1.47 17.61 16.03
C ALA A 139 -0.04 17.56 15.73
N ASP A 140 -0.41 16.82 14.66
CA ASP A 140 -1.77 16.71 14.15
C ASP A 140 -2.48 15.43 14.59
N SER A 141 -1.91 14.74 15.59
CA SER A 141 -2.41 13.45 16.09
C SER A 141 -3.88 13.53 16.56
N PRO A 142 -4.65 12.42 16.44
CA PRO A 142 -4.33 11.17 15.75
C PRO A 142 -4.31 11.33 14.23
N VAL A 143 -3.41 10.60 13.55
CA VAL A 143 -3.28 10.69 12.09
C VAL A 143 -3.36 9.32 11.43
N MET A 144 -3.79 9.32 10.18
CA MET A 144 -3.80 8.15 9.31
C MET A 144 -3.51 8.54 7.85
N LEU A 145 -3.13 7.57 7.03
CA LEU A 145 -3.03 7.72 5.58
C LEU A 145 -4.12 6.90 4.88
N VAL A 146 -4.70 7.46 3.84
CA VAL A 146 -5.54 6.73 2.88
C VAL A 146 -4.71 6.45 1.63
N ASN A 147 -4.58 5.17 1.27
CA ASN A 147 -3.82 4.69 0.10
C ASN A 147 -2.36 5.19 0.05
N ASP A 148 -1.71 5.33 1.19
CA ASP A 148 -0.33 5.84 1.34
C ASP A 148 -0.09 7.25 0.75
N LEU A 149 -1.16 7.98 0.41
CA LEU A 149 -1.08 9.28 -0.28
C LEU A 149 -1.73 10.41 0.51
N THR A 150 -2.95 10.20 1.00
CA THR A 150 -3.73 11.28 1.62
C THR A 150 -3.59 11.24 3.13
N MET A 151 -2.91 12.24 3.70
CA MET A 151 -2.82 12.42 5.14
C MET A 151 -4.15 12.95 5.70
N CYS A 152 -4.66 12.25 6.70
CA CYS A 152 -5.83 12.65 7.48
C CYS A 152 -5.39 12.96 8.91
N SER A 153 -5.66 14.18 9.37
CA SER A 153 -5.18 14.75 10.64
C SER A 153 -6.32 15.03 11.61
N PHE A 154 -6.00 14.99 12.92
CA PHE A 154 -6.96 15.24 14.00
C PHE A 154 -8.21 14.34 13.89
N MET A 155 -7.99 13.05 13.70
CA MET A 155 -9.02 12.08 13.39
C MET A 155 -9.83 11.69 14.62
N SER A 156 -10.84 12.53 14.97
CA SER A 156 -11.86 12.17 15.92
C SER A 156 -12.83 11.11 15.35
N ASN A 157 -13.61 10.45 16.20
CA ASN A 157 -14.59 9.45 15.74
C ASN A 157 -15.55 10.03 14.70
N GLU A 158 -15.99 11.29 14.87
CA GLU A 158 -16.88 11.98 13.93
C GLU A 158 -16.24 12.19 12.56
N LYS A 159 -14.95 12.59 12.55
CA LYS A 159 -14.20 12.73 11.30
C LYS A 159 -13.96 11.40 10.61
N LEU A 160 -13.70 10.34 11.37
CA LEU A 160 -13.59 8.98 10.84
C LEU A 160 -14.91 8.55 10.21
N ASP A 161 -16.04 8.81 10.86
CA ASP A 161 -17.36 8.51 10.31
C ASP A 161 -17.63 9.26 9.01
N GLN A 162 -17.30 10.54 8.96
CA GLN A 162 -17.44 11.36 7.75
C GLN A 162 -16.54 10.86 6.62
N LEU A 163 -15.29 10.49 6.92
CA LEU A 163 -14.36 9.94 5.94
C LEU A 163 -14.89 8.63 5.34
N ILE A 164 -15.28 7.68 6.17
CA ILE A 164 -15.81 6.39 5.70
C ILE A 164 -17.06 6.59 4.85
N ALA A 165 -18.03 7.39 5.31
CA ALA A 165 -19.25 7.68 4.55
C ALA A 165 -18.93 8.39 3.21
N GLY A 166 -17.98 9.31 3.20
CA GLY A 166 -17.51 9.99 1.99
C GLY A 166 -16.94 9.02 0.97
N LEU A 167 -16.03 8.11 1.40
CA LEU A 167 -15.42 7.12 0.52
C LEU A 167 -16.47 6.12 -0.02
N GLN A 168 -17.40 5.67 0.80
CA GLN A 168 -18.52 4.80 0.37
C GLN A 168 -19.42 5.50 -0.65
N SER A 169 -19.67 6.81 -0.47
CA SER A 169 -20.52 7.57 -1.41
C SER A 169 -19.88 7.77 -2.78
N ILE A 170 -18.55 7.80 -2.86
CA ILE A 170 -17.80 7.86 -4.12
C ILE A 170 -18.02 6.56 -4.91
N GLU A 171 -17.96 5.42 -4.23
CA GLU A 171 -18.17 4.11 -4.85
C GLU A 171 -19.59 3.94 -5.38
N ALA A 172 -20.59 4.34 -4.59
CA ALA A 172 -21.99 4.24 -5.00
C ALA A 172 -22.32 5.08 -6.26
N LYS A 173 -21.46 6.04 -6.61
CA LYS A 173 -21.60 6.92 -7.78
C LYS A 173 -20.71 6.52 -8.96
N SER A 174 -19.78 5.55 -8.75
CA SER A 174 -18.95 5.03 -9.84
C SER A 174 -19.78 4.01 -10.64
N PRO A 175 -19.96 4.21 -11.96
CA PRO A 175 -20.77 3.34 -12.82
C PRO A 175 -20.11 1.99 -13.06
#